data_894faacdbe9aa55db3257c904567c588
#
_entry.id   894faacdbe9aa55db3257c904567c588
#
_cell.length_a   1.000
_cell.length_b   1.000
_cell.length_c   1.000
_cell.angle_alpha   90.00
_cell.angle_beta   90.00
_cell.angle_gamma   90.00
#
_symmetry.space_group_name_H-M   'P 1'
#
loop_
_entity.id
_entity.type
_entity.pdbx_description
1 polymer ?
#
loop_
_entity_poly.entity_id
_entity_poly.type
_entity_poly.pdbx_seq_one_letter_code
_entity_poly.pdbx_strand_id
1 'polypeptide(L)'
;MAKRVTALSTYRPRIKRGPIVEPPELAGAVARRTRLSPADVIYAASSIGDEALYLLRTGRSVRLPGLGMLTPSLDMEGTLNVRFVLDRTALRRASHGDKVFLGEMTHPEHRHKRPEDLVALWDAEHPDDPVED
;
A
#
# COMPACT_ATOMS: atom_id res chain seq x y z
N MET A 1 23.18 4.15 22.37
CA MET A 1 22.79 2.78 22.05
C MET A 1 21.58 2.77 21.14
N ALA A 2 21.72 2.10 20.01
CA ALA A 2 20.67 2.11 18.99
C ALA A 2 19.50 1.20 19.40
N LYS A 3 18.32 1.64 19.08
CA LYS A 3 17.12 0.78 19.21
C LYS A 3 17.09 -0.23 18.05
N ARG A 4 16.69 -1.46 18.34
CA ARG A 4 16.51 -2.53 17.33
C ARG A 4 15.69 -2.04 16.13
N VAL A 5 14.67 -1.20 16.38
CA VAL A 5 13.86 -0.59 15.31
C VAL A 5 14.69 0.27 14.37
N THR A 6 15.69 0.99 14.88
CA THR A 6 16.57 1.84 14.06
C THR A 6 17.42 0.98 13.12
N ALA A 7 18.07 -0.07 13.65
CA ALA A 7 18.85 -1.00 12.83
C ALA A 7 18.00 -1.66 11.75
N LEU A 8 16.83 -2.20 12.10
CA LEU A 8 15.92 -2.83 11.15
C LEU A 8 15.42 -1.84 10.10
N SER A 9 15.10 -0.61 10.51
CA SER A 9 14.58 0.40 9.58
C SER A 9 15.62 0.89 8.59
N THR A 10 16.90 0.84 8.95
CA THR A 10 18.01 1.29 8.10
C THR A 10 18.31 0.29 6.98
N TYR A 11 18.31 -0.99 7.30
CA TYR A 11 18.81 -2.03 6.37
C TYR A 11 17.73 -2.84 5.67
N ARG A 12 16.48 -2.79 6.12
CA ARG A 12 15.42 -3.54 5.47
C ARG A 12 15.14 -3.02 4.05
N PRO A 13 14.80 -3.89 3.11
CA PRO A 13 14.34 -3.46 1.79
C PRO A 13 13.11 -2.57 1.90
N ARG A 14 13.11 -1.48 1.15
CA ARG A 14 11.99 -0.55 1.06
C ARG A 14 11.71 -0.22 -0.39
N ILE A 15 10.46 0.06 -0.69
CA ILE A 15 10.05 0.55 -2.00
C ILE A 15 10.66 1.93 -2.25
N LYS A 16 11.36 2.09 -3.37
CA LYS A 16 11.63 3.41 -3.93
C LYS A 16 10.35 3.88 -4.62
N ARG A 17 9.67 4.84 -4.01
CA ARG A 17 8.40 5.33 -4.54
C ARG A 17 8.61 6.12 -5.82
N GLY A 18 7.89 5.75 -6.86
CA GLY A 18 7.75 6.55 -8.06
C GLY A 18 6.75 7.69 -7.88
N PRO A 19 6.53 8.49 -8.93
CA PRO A 19 5.53 9.54 -8.89
C PRO A 19 4.11 8.96 -8.74
N ILE A 20 3.23 9.76 -8.14
CA ILE A 20 1.83 9.37 -8.01
C ILE A 20 1.20 9.26 -9.40
N VAL A 21 0.49 8.17 -9.62
CA VAL A 21 -0.34 8.02 -10.83
C VAL A 21 -1.63 8.83 -10.63
N GLU A 22 -1.75 9.89 -11.40
CA GLU A 22 -2.93 10.77 -11.35
C GLU A 22 -4.10 10.21 -12.17
N PRO A 23 -5.33 10.67 -11.94
CA PRO A 23 -6.51 10.17 -12.63
C PRO A 23 -6.42 10.11 -14.15
N PRO A 24 -5.86 11.10 -14.87
CA PRO A 24 -5.74 11.01 -16.33
C PRO A 24 -4.86 9.85 -16.82
N GLU A 25 -3.76 9.58 -16.13
CA GLU A 25 -2.87 8.46 -16.47
C GLU A 25 -3.56 7.12 -16.23
N LEU A 26 -4.21 6.96 -15.07
CA LEU A 26 -4.97 5.75 -14.75
C LEU A 26 -6.11 5.54 -15.73
N ALA A 27 -6.86 6.60 -16.05
CA ALA A 27 -7.97 6.56 -16.99
C ALA A 27 -7.51 6.16 -18.39
N GLY A 28 -6.36 6.68 -18.85
CA GLY A 28 -5.76 6.30 -20.12
C GLY A 28 -5.39 4.82 -20.18
N ALA A 29 -4.85 4.28 -19.10
CA ALA A 29 -4.52 2.86 -19.01
C ALA A 29 -5.76 1.97 -19.03
N VAL A 30 -6.82 2.36 -18.33
CA VAL A 30 -8.11 1.62 -18.33
C VAL A 30 -8.78 1.71 -19.69
N ALA A 31 -8.78 2.87 -20.32
CA ALA A 31 -9.37 3.07 -21.63
C ALA A 31 -8.75 2.17 -22.71
N ARG A 32 -7.45 1.90 -22.63
CA ARG A 32 -6.76 0.99 -23.56
C ARG A 32 -7.21 -0.48 -23.42
N ARG A 33 -7.80 -0.84 -22.31
CA ARG A 33 -8.27 -2.21 -22.02
C ARG A 33 -9.78 -2.36 -22.13
N THR A 34 -10.49 -1.27 -22.29
CA THR A 34 -11.95 -1.22 -22.32
C THR A 34 -12.40 -0.46 -23.58
N ARG A 35 -13.71 -0.38 -23.79
CA ARG A 35 -14.30 0.45 -24.84
C ARG A 35 -14.67 1.85 -24.33
N LEU A 36 -14.31 2.17 -23.11
CA LEU A 36 -14.59 3.47 -22.50
C LEU A 36 -13.54 4.50 -22.94
N SER A 37 -13.95 5.76 -23.08
CA SER A 37 -13.01 6.86 -23.23
C SER A 37 -12.35 7.18 -21.88
N PRO A 38 -11.18 7.84 -21.87
CA PRO A 38 -10.58 8.31 -20.61
C PRO A 38 -11.52 9.21 -19.79
N ALA A 39 -12.30 10.06 -20.45
CA ALA A 39 -13.28 10.92 -19.79
C ALA A 39 -14.39 10.11 -19.11
N ASP A 40 -14.90 9.06 -19.76
CA ASP A 40 -15.90 8.16 -19.17
C ASP A 40 -15.36 7.45 -17.95
N VAL A 41 -14.10 7.01 -17.98
CA VAL A 41 -13.45 6.36 -16.85
C VAL A 41 -13.33 7.31 -15.66
N ILE A 42 -12.87 8.53 -15.87
CA ILE A 42 -12.76 9.55 -14.81
C ILE A 42 -14.12 9.87 -14.22
N TYR A 43 -15.13 10.05 -15.08
CA TYR A 43 -16.48 10.34 -14.63
C TYR A 43 -17.06 9.21 -13.79
N ALA A 44 -16.93 7.97 -14.25
CA ALA A 44 -17.40 6.80 -13.53
C ALA A 44 -16.67 6.62 -12.18
N ALA A 45 -15.33 6.77 -12.16
CA ALA A 45 -14.55 6.65 -10.95
C ALA A 45 -14.92 7.71 -9.91
N SER A 46 -15.10 8.96 -10.32
CA SER A 46 -15.54 10.05 -9.45
C SER A 46 -16.93 9.79 -8.88
N SER A 47 -17.84 9.31 -9.70
CA SER A 47 -19.21 8.96 -9.29
C SER A 47 -19.22 7.80 -8.29
N ILE A 48 -18.39 6.79 -8.50
CA ILE A 48 -18.21 5.69 -7.54
C ILE A 48 -17.70 6.22 -6.20
N GLY A 49 -16.72 7.13 -6.22
CA GLY A 49 -16.19 7.74 -5.01
C GLY A 49 -17.25 8.51 -4.23
N ASP A 50 -18.01 9.35 -4.89
CA ASP A 50 -19.07 10.16 -4.28
C ASP A 50 -20.14 9.26 -3.65
N GLU A 51 -20.61 8.25 -4.38
CA GLU A 51 -21.63 7.33 -3.89
C GLU A 51 -21.11 6.45 -2.75
N ALA A 52 -19.87 5.98 -2.84
CA ALA A 52 -19.24 5.21 -1.77
C ALA A 52 -19.15 6.01 -0.48
N LEU A 53 -18.73 7.27 -0.55
CA LEU A 53 -18.65 8.15 0.63
C LEU A 53 -20.03 8.41 1.24
N TYR A 54 -21.05 8.59 0.41
CA TYR A 54 -22.42 8.71 0.90
C TYR A 54 -22.86 7.46 1.67
N LEU A 55 -22.67 6.28 1.09
CA LEU A 55 -23.05 5.01 1.71
C LEU A 55 -22.29 4.75 3.02
N LEU A 56 -21.00 5.07 3.06
CA LEU A 56 -20.19 4.96 4.28
C LEU A 56 -20.72 5.85 5.40
N ARG A 57 -21.21 7.05 5.07
CA ARG A 57 -21.82 7.97 6.03
C ARG A 57 -23.13 7.43 6.61
N THR A 58 -23.78 6.50 5.92
CA THR A 58 -24.99 5.81 6.40
C THR A 58 -24.66 4.55 7.23
N GLY A 59 -23.38 4.25 7.44
CA GLY A 59 -22.94 3.10 8.22
C GLY A 59 -22.76 1.81 7.44
N ARG A 60 -22.81 1.85 6.12
CA ARG A 60 -22.65 0.69 5.26
C ARG A 60 -21.23 0.57 4.74
N SER A 61 -20.65 -0.63 4.81
CA SER A 61 -19.40 -0.95 4.10
C SER A 61 -19.66 -1.04 2.60
N VAL A 62 -18.68 -0.63 1.80
CA VAL A 62 -18.74 -0.63 0.34
C VAL A 62 -17.65 -1.51 -0.23
N ARG A 63 -18.02 -2.52 -0.98
CA ARG A 63 -17.06 -3.39 -1.69
C ARG A 63 -16.77 -2.84 -3.08
N LEU A 64 -15.50 -2.58 -3.35
CA LEU A 64 -15.01 -2.18 -4.68
C LEU A 64 -14.57 -3.43 -5.45
N PRO A 65 -15.15 -3.70 -6.64
CA PRO A 65 -14.84 -4.91 -7.39
C PRO A 65 -13.35 -5.05 -7.70
N GLY A 66 -12.80 -6.22 -7.37
CA GLY A 66 -11.41 -6.54 -7.66
C GLY A 66 -10.35 -5.74 -6.89
N LEU A 67 -10.77 -4.98 -5.88
CA LEU A 67 -9.85 -4.14 -5.12
C LEU A 67 -9.92 -4.39 -3.62
N GLY A 68 -11.10 -4.25 -3.01
CA GLY A 68 -11.26 -4.42 -1.58
C GLY A 68 -12.55 -3.82 -1.05
N MET A 69 -12.56 -3.54 0.23
CA MET A 69 -13.73 -3.03 0.93
C MET A 69 -13.40 -1.81 1.77
N LEU A 70 -14.23 -0.79 1.66
CA LEU A 70 -14.23 0.38 2.53
C LEU A 70 -15.17 0.11 3.70
N THR A 71 -14.70 0.32 4.93
CA THR A 71 -15.47 0.08 6.15
C THR A 71 -15.50 1.35 7.00
N PRO A 72 -16.69 1.84 7.39
CA PRO A 72 -16.80 2.99 8.25
C PRO A 72 -16.56 2.63 9.72
N SER A 73 -16.00 3.55 10.46
CA SER A 73 -15.89 3.49 11.91
C SER A 73 -16.01 4.89 12.50
N LEU A 74 -16.27 4.96 13.80
CA LEU A 74 -16.31 6.21 14.53
C LEU A 74 -15.18 6.26 15.54
N ASP A 75 -14.59 7.45 15.71
CA ASP A 75 -13.70 7.70 16.83
C ASP A 75 -14.49 8.03 18.11
N MET A 76 -13.78 8.30 19.20
CA MET A 76 -14.41 8.62 20.50
C MET A 76 -15.26 9.90 20.47
N GLU A 77 -15.04 10.77 19.50
CA GLU A 77 -15.76 12.05 19.32
C GLU A 77 -16.94 11.91 18.34
N GLY A 78 -17.15 10.73 17.79
CA GLY A 78 -18.20 10.47 16.80
C GLY A 78 -17.85 10.90 15.38
N THR A 79 -16.57 11.17 15.10
CA THR A 79 -16.10 11.53 13.76
C THR A 79 -15.93 10.26 12.91
N LEU A 80 -16.40 10.33 11.68
CA LEU A 80 -16.29 9.23 10.72
C LEU A 80 -14.85 9.00 10.29
N ASN A 81 -14.39 7.77 10.43
CA ASN A 81 -13.17 7.27 9.83
C ASN A 81 -13.50 6.18 8.83
N VAL A 82 -12.71 6.08 7.78
CA VAL A 82 -12.85 5.05 6.74
C VAL A 82 -11.60 4.20 6.71
N ARG A 83 -11.78 2.89 6.80
CA ARG A 83 -10.70 1.91 6.67
C ARG A 83 -10.86 1.17 5.35
N PHE A 84 -9.75 1.03 4.63
CA PHE A 84 -9.69 0.21 3.43
C PHE A 84 -9.04 -1.15 3.74
N VAL A 85 -9.71 -2.23 3.31
CA VAL A 85 -9.21 -3.60 3.43
C VAL A 85 -9.03 -4.17 2.04
N LEU A 86 -7.80 -4.43 1.64
CA LEU A 86 -7.47 -4.99 0.34
C LEU A 86 -7.97 -6.42 0.20
N ASP A 87 -8.57 -6.74 -0.95
CA ASP A 87 -8.90 -8.11 -1.32
C ASP A 87 -7.64 -8.87 -1.73
N ARG A 88 -7.18 -9.75 -0.86
CA ARG A 88 -5.97 -10.54 -1.10
C ARG A 88 -6.11 -11.50 -2.29
N THR A 89 -7.32 -11.97 -2.55
CA THR A 89 -7.60 -12.82 -3.72
C THR A 89 -7.43 -12.03 -5.02
N ALA A 90 -7.89 -10.78 -5.03
CA ALA A 90 -7.69 -9.88 -6.17
C ALA A 90 -6.21 -9.61 -6.42
N LEU A 91 -5.43 -9.33 -5.36
CA LEU A 91 -3.99 -9.12 -5.47
C LEU A 91 -3.28 -10.37 -6.01
N ARG A 92 -3.63 -11.54 -5.50
CA ARG A 92 -3.06 -12.82 -5.97
C ARG A 92 -3.36 -13.07 -7.44
N ARG A 93 -4.58 -12.78 -7.87
CA ARG A 93 -5.02 -12.92 -9.26
C ARG A 93 -4.28 -11.96 -10.19
N ALA A 94 -4.14 -10.70 -9.78
CA ALA A 94 -3.43 -9.67 -10.55
C ALA A 94 -1.94 -9.98 -10.73
N SER A 95 -1.33 -10.64 -9.75
CA SER A 95 0.09 -11.03 -9.77
C SER A 95 0.32 -12.47 -10.25
N HIS A 96 -0.68 -13.12 -10.84
CA HIS A 96 -0.60 -14.51 -11.32
C HIS A 96 -0.09 -15.51 -10.26
N GLY A 97 -0.48 -15.29 -9.00
CA GLY A 97 -0.04 -16.12 -7.87
C GLY A 97 1.32 -15.72 -7.29
N ASP A 98 2.03 -14.85 -7.95
CA ASP A 98 3.32 -14.35 -7.50
C ASP A 98 3.14 -12.95 -6.84
N LYS A 99 3.67 -12.80 -5.64
CA LYS A 99 3.63 -11.53 -4.90
C LYS A 99 4.90 -10.71 -5.10
N VAL A 100 5.57 -10.90 -6.22
CA VAL A 100 6.82 -10.21 -6.53
C VAL A 100 6.56 -8.72 -6.77
N PHE A 101 7.31 -7.90 -6.07
CA PHE A 101 7.38 -6.48 -6.32
C PHE A 101 8.19 -6.23 -7.60
N LEU A 102 7.61 -5.50 -8.56
CA LEU A 102 8.20 -5.25 -9.87
C LEU A 102 8.98 -3.94 -9.99
N GLY A 103 8.93 -3.10 -8.96
CA GLY A 103 9.62 -1.82 -8.96
C GLY A 103 11.04 -1.89 -8.40
N GLU A 104 11.61 -0.73 -8.13
CA GLU A 104 12.91 -0.60 -7.49
C GLU A 104 12.78 -0.59 -5.97
N MET A 105 13.74 -1.21 -5.29
CA MET A 105 13.82 -1.21 -3.84
C MET A 105 15.20 -0.82 -3.35
N THR A 106 15.26 -0.28 -2.15
CA THR A 106 16.52 -0.08 -1.42
C THR A 106 16.98 -1.41 -0.83
N HIS A 107 18.29 -1.60 -0.70
CA HIS A 107 18.88 -2.80 -0.08
C HIS A 107 18.32 -4.12 -0.62
N PRO A 108 18.29 -4.34 -1.95
CA PRO A 108 17.77 -5.60 -2.51
C PRO A 108 18.59 -6.83 -2.06
N GLU A 109 19.86 -6.63 -1.70
CA GLU A 109 20.76 -7.65 -1.14
C GLU A 109 20.32 -8.14 0.23
N HIS A 110 19.50 -7.36 0.96
CA HIS A 110 18.98 -7.74 2.27
C HIS A 110 17.64 -8.48 2.19
N ARG A 111 17.15 -8.74 0.99
CA ARG A 111 15.95 -9.56 0.78
C ARG A 111 16.14 -10.94 1.43
N HIS A 112 15.14 -11.38 2.16
CA HIS A 112 15.12 -12.66 2.88
C HIS A 112 16.06 -12.75 4.09
N LYS A 113 16.78 -11.70 4.46
CA LYS A 113 17.55 -11.66 5.72
C LYS A 113 16.61 -11.59 6.90
N ARG A 114 17.00 -12.28 7.98
CA ARG A 114 16.26 -12.24 9.23
C ARG A 114 16.54 -10.95 9.99
N PRO A 115 15.64 -10.53 10.89
CA PRO A 115 15.87 -9.35 11.72
C PRO A 115 17.22 -9.35 12.46
N GLU A 116 17.64 -10.52 12.93
CA GLU A 116 18.92 -10.69 13.64
C GLU A 116 20.12 -10.40 12.76
N ASP A 117 20.05 -10.78 11.48
CA ASP A 117 21.11 -10.53 10.51
C ASP A 117 21.28 -9.02 10.24
N LEU A 118 20.18 -8.27 10.25
CA LEU A 118 20.20 -6.81 10.06
C LEU A 118 20.72 -6.08 11.31
N VAL A 119 20.43 -6.60 12.49
CA VAL A 119 21.01 -6.09 13.75
C VAL A 119 22.52 -6.32 13.77
N ALA A 120 22.97 -7.50 13.35
CA ALA A 120 24.40 -7.80 13.26
C ALA A 120 25.15 -6.88 12.29
N LEU A 121 24.51 -6.49 11.19
CA LEU A 121 25.06 -5.49 10.26
C LEU A 121 25.22 -4.12 10.93
N TRP A 122 24.20 -3.70 11.69
CA TRP A 122 24.28 -2.44 12.44
C TRP A 122 25.45 -2.44 13.43
N ASP A 123 25.54 -3.49 14.25
CA ASP A 123 26.58 -3.60 15.27
C ASP A 123 27.99 -3.62 14.66
N ALA A 124 28.15 -4.24 13.49
CA ALA A 124 29.40 -4.27 12.76
C ALA A 124 29.82 -2.90 12.21
N GLU A 125 28.83 -2.11 11.73
CA GLU A 125 29.09 -0.78 11.16
C GLU A 125 29.12 0.33 12.23
N HIS A 126 28.50 0.10 13.38
CA HIS A 126 28.38 1.08 14.47
C HIS A 126 28.86 0.48 15.80
N PRO A 127 30.16 0.15 15.93
CA PRO A 127 30.66 -0.48 17.16
C PRO A 127 30.50 0.40 18.41
N ASP A 128 30.40 1.72 18.22
CA ASP A 128 30.17 2.68 19.31
C ASP A 128 28.70 2.83 19.70
N ASP A 129 27.78 2.25 18.94
CA ASP A 129 26.33 2.35 19.17
C ASP A 129 25.60 1.02 18.83
N PRO A 130 25.96 -0.08 19.54
CA PRO A 130 25.34 -1.37 19.29
C PRO A 130 23.86 -1.39 19.71
N VAL A 131 23.12 -2.35 19.15
CA VAL A 131 21.72 -2.57 19.54
C VAL A 131 21.67 -3.29 20.88
N GLU A 132 20.90 -2.76 21.82
CA GLU A 132 20.59 -3.46 23.06
C GLU A 132 19.52 -4.53 22.84
N ASP A 133 19.73 -5.69 23.47
CA ASP A 133 18.74 -6.78 23.55
C ASP A 133 17.51 -6.40 24.41
#